data_9c8066ae1bfbcc212744b23c74a6659d
#
_entry.id   9c8066ae1bfbcc212744b23c74a6659d
#
_cell.length_a   1.000
_cell.length_b   1.000
_cell.length_c   1.000
_cell.angle_alpha   90.00
_cell.angle_beta   90.00
_cell.angle_gamma   90.00
#
_symmetry.space_group_name_H-M   'P 1'
#
loop_
_entity.id
_entity.type
_entity.pdbx_description
1 polymer ?
#
loop_
_entity_poly.entity_id
_entity_poly.type
_entity_poly.pdbx_seq_one_letter_code
_entity_poly.pdbx_strand_id
1 'polypeptide(L)'
;MDESLSQTDSDHRRVHLAGCTTHPDTAWVTQQARQFVWQLDEASIPMRFLIHDRDSKFTTSFDEVFVSEGIDIVRTPFRAPRAKAVAERWIRSVRQECLDHLLILNHRHLIRVLKEYIDYYNVSRPHQGLDQQVPIPRPRSPQGVIRCRDVLGGILHDYYRDAA
;
A
#
# COMPACT_ATOMS: atom_id res chain seq x y z
N MET A 1 29.94 -0.70 9.76
CA MET A 1 29.78 -1.40 8.51
C MET A 1 28.35 -1.88 8.48
N ASP A 2 27.63 -1.03 7.97
CA ASP A 2 26.32 -0.95 7.32
C ASP A 2 25.08 -1.57 7.98
N GLU A 3 24.65 -0.93 9.05
CA GLU A 3 23.25 -1.07 9.54
C GLU A 3 22.25 -0.15 8.81
N SER A 4 22.69 0.68 7.86
CA SER A 4 21.84 1.67 7.18
C SER A 4 21.06 1.10 5.99
N LEU A 5 21.39 -0.08 5.49
CA LEU A 5 20.74 -0.69 4.32
C LEU A 5 19.49 -1.54 4.65
N SER A 6 19.32 -1.95 5.91
CA SER A 6 18.17 -2.80 6.29
C SER A 6 16.88 -2.01 6.57
N GLN A 7 16.98 -0.75 6.92
CA GLN A 7 15.83 0.09 7.27
C GLN A 7 15.13 0.68 6.05
N THR A 8 15.82 0.80 4.92
CA THR A 8 15.29 1.36 3.68
C THR A 8 14.40 0.38 2.90
N ASP A 9 14.56 -0.92 3.11
CA ASP A 9 13.87 -1.95 2.31
C ASP A 9 12.45 -2.29 2.84
N SER A 10 12.18 -2.06 4.12
CA SER A 10 10.87 -2.32 4.71
C SER A 10 9.79 -1.33 4.27
N ASP A 11 10.16 -0.07 4.02
CA ASP A 11 9.22 0.99 3.59
C ASP A 11 8.73 0.80 2.14
N HIS A 12 9.44 0.06 1.30
CA HIS A 12 9.13 -0.10 -0.13
C HIS A 12 7.92 -1.00 -0.43
N ARG A 13 7.30 -1.61 0.58
CA ARG A 13 6.15 -2.51 0.38
C ARG A 13 4.86 -2.06 1.06
N ARG A 14 4.89 -0.89 1.69
CA ARG A 14 3.69 -0.30 2.27
C ARG A 14 2.70 0.07 1.18
N VAL A 15 1.44 -0.25 1.39
CA VAL A 15 0.34 0.07 0.48
C VAL A 15 -0.53 1.15 1.10
N HIS A 16 -0.87 2.15 0.30
CA HIS A 16 -1.81 3.20 0.65
C HIS A 16 -2.98 3.21 -0.33
N LEU A 17 -4.20 3.36 0.18
CA LEU A 17 -5.39 3.56 -0.65
C LEU A 17 -5.60 5.06 -0.85
N ALA A 18 -5.18 5.58 -1.99
CA ALA A 18 -5.39 6.99 -2.33
C ALA A 18 -6.87 7.29 -2.59
N GLY A 19 -7.59 6.36 -3.23
CA GLY A 19 -9.02 6.51 -3.49
C GLY A 19 -9.56 5.36 -4.35
N CYS A 20 -10.87 5.39 -4.56
CA CYS A 20 -11.56 4.44 -5.42
C CYS A 20 -12.69 5.16 -6.17
N THR A 21 -12.81 4.92 -7.46
CA THR A 21 -13.90 5.45 -8.30
C THR A 21 -14.14 4.55 -9.49
N THR A 22 -15.35 4.54 -10.01
CA THR A 22 -15.71 3.87 -11.27
C THR A 22 -15.35 4.70 -12.51
N HIS A 23 -15.10 6.00 -12.32
CA HIS A 23 -14.82 6.95 -13.40
C HIS A 23 -13.58 7.79 -13.07
N PRO A 24 -12.36 7.21 -13.15
CA PRO A 24 -11.13 7.93 -12.87
C PRO A 24 -10.81 8.87 -14.03
N ASP A 25 -11.15 10.14 -13.89
CA ASP A 25 -10.69 11.19 -14.79
C ASP A 25 -9.43 11.90 -14.27
N THR A 26 -8.86 12.77 -15.08
CA THR A 26 -7.64 13.53 -14.74
C THR A 26 -7.82 14.41 -13.50
N ALA A 27 -8.98 15.06 -13.36
CA ALA A 27 -9.26 15.95 -12.24
C ALA A 27 -9.32 15.17 -10.93
N TRP A 28 -10.01 14.03 -10.95
CA TRP A 28 -10.10 13.14 -9.79
C TRP A 28 -8.73 12.59 -9.40
N VAL A 29 -7.94 12.10 -10.37
CA VAL A 29 -6.59 11.54 -10.10
C VAL A 29 -5.68 12.62 -9.52
N THR A 30 -5.69 13.84 -10.05
CA THR A 30 -4.92 14.96 -9.52
C THR A 30 -5.37 15.35 -8.10
N GLN A 31 -6.66 15.29 -7.81
CA GLN A 31 -7.17 15.54 -6.46
C GLN A 31 -6.72 14.44 -5.47
N GLN A 32 -6.69 13.17 -5.91
CA GLN A 32 -6.14 12.09 -5.08
C GLN A 32 -4.64 12.30 -4.81
N ALA A 33 -3.87 12.78 -5.79
CA ALA A 33 -2.47 13.12 -5.60
C ALA A 33 -2.27 14.18 -4.48
N ARG A 34 -3.05 15.27 -4.49
CA ARG A 34 -2.99 16.32 -3.45
C ARG A 34 -3.32 15.75 -2.06
N GLN A 35 -4.35 14.92 -1.95
CA GLN A 35 -4.73 14.29 -0.69
C GLN A 35 -3.65 13.33 -0.20
N PHE A 36 -3.02 12.59 -1.11
CA PHE A 36 -1.95 11.65 -0.77
C PHE A 36 -0.69 12.38 -0.29
N VAL A 37 -0.25 13.41 -0.98
CA VAL A 37 0.89 14.24 -0.57
C VAL A 37 0.64 14.85 0.83
N TRP A 38 -0.54 15.41 1.07
CA TRP A 38 -0.90 15.91 2.39
C TRP A 38 -0.84 14.82 3.48
N GLN A 39 -1.31 13.60 3.20
CA GLN A 39 -1.20 12.48 4.14
C GLN A 39 0.25 12.07 4.42
N LEU A 40 1.13 12.13 3.41
CA LEU A 40 2.55 11.85 3.58
C LEU A 40 3.21 12.89 4.51
N ASP A 41 2.89 14.17 4.29
CA ASP A 41 3.40 15.28 5.11
C ASP A 41 2.91 15.15 6.56
N GLU A 42 1.61 14.97 6.78
CA GLU A 42 1.02 14.78 8.13
C GLU A 42 1.63 13.59 8.87
N ALA A 43 1.91 12.50 8.15
CA ALA A 43 2.53 11.29 8.71
C ALA A 43 4.06 11.36 8.76
N SER A 44 4.67 12.46 8.29
CA SER A 44 6.13 12.62 8.16
C SER A 44 6.80 11.45 7.42
N ILE A 45 6.15 10.94 6.37
CA ILE A 45 6.67 9.85 5.54
C ILE A 45 7.50 10.46 4.41
N PRO A 46 8.82 10.27 4.40
CA PRO A 46 9.66 10.81 3.33
C PRO A 46 9.38 10.07 2.02
N MET A 47 9.14 10.80 0.96
CA MET A 47 9.02 10.28 -0.39
C MET A 47 10.00 10.99 -1.32
N ARG A 48 10.85 10.24 -1.99
CA ARG A 48 11.85 10.81 -2.89
C ARG A 48 11.47 10.70 -4.35
N PHE A 49 10.82 9.61 -4.73
CA PHE A 49 10.45 9.33 -6.11
C PHE A 49 9.00 8.87 -6.21
N LEU A 50 8.29 9.35 -7.20
CA LEU A 50 7.03 8.78 -7.66
C LEU A 50 7.27 8.06 -8.98
N ILE A 51 6.93 6.77 -9.03
CA ILE A 51 7.00 5.98 -10.25
C ILE A 51 5.57 5.71 -10.73
N HIS A 52 5.23 6.15 -11.92
CA HIS A 52 3.94 5.83 -12.53
C HIS A 52 4.08 5.44 -14.01
N ASP A 53 3.06 4.85 -14.58
CA ASP A 53 3.05 4.53 -16.00
C ASP A 53 2.63 5.74 -16.85
N ARG A 54 2.54 5.52 -18.17
CA ARG A 54 2.18 6.57 -19.14
C ARG A 54 0.69 6.61 -19.44
N ASP A 55 -0.16 6.25 -18.46
CA ASP A 55 -1.60 6.41 -18.62
C ASP A 55 -1.93 7.90 -18.80
N SER A 56 -2.84 8.21 -19.72
CA SER A 56 -3.25 9.57 -20.05
C SER A 56 -3.86 10.35 -18.88
N LYS A 57 -4.25 9.68 -17.83
CA LYS A 57 -4.77 10.29 -16.59
C LYS A 57 -3.68 10.97 -15.75
N PHE A 58 -2.42 10.51 -15.89
CA PHE A 58 -1.27 11.12 -15.22
C PHE A 58 -0.71 12.24 -16.08
N THR A 59 -1.35 13.40 -15.98
CA THR A 59 -0.99 14.61 -16.73
C THR A 59 0.12 15.40 -16.04
N THR A 60 0.58 16.47 -16.72
CA THR A 60 1.52 17.42 -16.12
C THR A 60 1.01 17.98 -14.81
N SER A 61 -0.27 18.31 -14.68
CA SER A 61 -0.87 18.81 -13.43
C SER A 61 -0.84 17.77 -12.30
N PHE A 62 -0.90 16.48 -12.62
CA PHE A 62 -0.68 15.40 -11.64
C PHE A 62 0.78 15.38 -11.16
N ASP A 63 1.72 15.44 -12.10
CA ASP A 63 3.16 15.43 -11.79
C ASP A 63 3.56 16.65 -10.96
N GLU A 64 3.05 17.84 -11.31
CA GLU A 64 3.31 19.11 -10.60
C GLU A 64 2.95 19.05 -9.11
N VAL A 65 1.94 18.29 -8.71
CA VAL A 65 1.59 18.10 -7.29
C VAL A 65 2.74 17.48 -6.51
N PHE A 66 3.43 16.51 -7.08
CA PHE A 66 4.56 15.84 -6.42
C PHE A 66 5.86 16.66 -6.54
N VAL A 67 6.09 17.25 -7.71
CA VAL A 67 7.28 18.10 -7.94
C VAL A 67 7.30 19.30 -7.00
N SER A 68 6.14 19.91 -6.71
CA SER A 68 6.06 21.03 -5.75
C SER A 68 6.46 20.66 -4.34
N GLU A 69 6.41 19.39 -3.99
CA GLU A 69 6.84 18.84 -2.70
C GLU A 69 8.26 18.21 -2.75
N GLY A 70 9.00 18.46 -3.83
CA GLY A 70 10.37 17.96 -3.98
C GLY A 70 10.46 16.49 -4.31
N ILE A 71 9.39 15.89 -4.81
CA ILE A 71 9.33 14.47 -5.19
C ILE A 71 9.62 14.34 -6.69
N ASP A 72 10.65 13.60 -7.04
CA ASP A 72 11.06 13.36 -8.42
C ASP A 72 10.11 12.39 -9.14
N ILE A 73 9.72 12.72 -10.38
CA ILE A 73 8.85 11.88 -11.20
C ILE A 73 9.66 10.94 -12.08
N VAL A 74 9.39 9.65 -11.97
CA VAL A 74 9.97 8.60 -12.82
C VAL A 74 8.86 7.93 -13.63
N ARG A 75 8.75 8.28 -14.91
CA ARG A 75 7.80 7.61 -15.80
C ARG A 75 8.37 6.29 -16.29
N THR A 76 7.63 5.18 -16.09
CA THR A 76 8.11 3.86 -16.51
C THR A 76 8.39 3.85 -18.01
N PRO A 77 9.54 3.26 -18.45
CA PRO A 77 9.81 3.07 -19.86
C PRO A 77 8.73 2.23 -20.54
N PHE A 78 8.57 2.44 -21.84
CA PHE A 78 7.67 1.60 -22.62
C PHE A 78 8.13 0.14 -22.55
N ARG A 79 7.23 -0.79 -22.13
CA ARG A 79 7.54 -2.22 -21.94
C ARG A 79 8.57 -2.53 -20.83
N ALA A 80 8.46 -1.87 -19.67
CA ALA A 80 9.31 -2.17 -18.51
C ALA A 80 8.63 -3.17 -17.54
N PRO A 81 8.76 -4.49 -17.70
CA PRO A 81 8.06 -5.49 -16.89
C PRO A 81 8.42 -5.39 -15.40
N ARG A 82 9.69 -5.06 -15.09
CA ARG A 82 10.17 -4.98 -13.69
C ARG A 82 9.55 -3.83 -12.90
N ALA A 83 9.31 -2.68 -13.54
CA ALA A 83 8.70 -1.54 -12.86
C ALA A 83 7.22 -1.80 -12.52
N LYS A 84 6.53 -2.63 -13.33
CA LYS A 84 5.13 -3.03 -13.08
C LYS A 84 4.99 -4.22 -12.12
N ALA A 85 6.04 -5.01 -11.95
CA ALA A 85 5.99 -6.26 -11.19
C ALA A 85 5.56 -6.07 -9.72
N VAL A 86 5.87 -4.93 -9.10
CA VAL A 86 5.46 -4.62 -7.72
C VAL A 86 3.95 -4.38 -7.67
N ALA A 87 3.43 -3.53 -8.56
CA ALA A 87 2.00 -3.25 -8.64
C ALA A 87 1.19 -4.51 -9.04
N GLU A 88 1.66 -5.28 -10.00
CA GLU A 88 1.02 -6.53 -10.43
C GLU A 88 0.98 -7.57 -9.30
N ARG A 89 2.04 -7.67 -8.51
CA ARG A 89 2.09 -8.55 -7.33
C ARG A 89 1.08 -8.12 -6.29
N TRP A 90 0.99 -6.81 -6.00
CA TRP A 90 -0.02 -6.27 -5.11
C TRP A 90 -1.44 -6.58 -5.60
N ILE A 91 -1.74 -6.29 -6.87
CA ILE A 91 -3.06 -6.56 -7.47
C ILE A 91 -3.40 -8.04 -7.37
N ARG A 92 -2.43 -8.92 -7.62
CA ARG A 92 -2.63 -10.38 -7.47
C ARG A 92 -2.93 -10.74 -6.03
N SER A 93 -2.17 -10.23 -5.06
CA SER A 93 -2.39 -10.52 -3.63
C SER A 93 -3.78 -10.07 -3.17
N VAL A 94 -4.18 -8.83 -3.45
CA VAL A 94 -5.50 -8.33 -3.03
C VAL A 94 -6.66 -9.09 -3.69
N ARG A 95 -6.49 -9.55 -4.93
CA ARG A 95 -7.50 -10.39 -5.57
C ARG A 95 -7.57 -11.77 -4.93
N GLN A 96 -6.46 -12.49 -4.88
CA GLN A 96 -6.42 -13.89 -4.43
C GLN A 96 -6.69 -14.06 -2.93
N GLU A 97 -6.29 -13.11 -2.11
CA GLU A 97 -6.41 -13.21 -0.65
C GLU A 97 -7.66 -12.50 -0.10
N CYS A 98 -8.32 -11.64 -0.90
CA CYS A 98 -9.42 -10.82 -0.43
C CYS A 98 -10.61 -10.81 -1.41
N LEU A 99 -10.46 -10.18 -2.57
CA LEU A 99 -11.62 -9.85 -3.42
C LEU A 99 -12.29 -11.08 -4.05
N ASP A 100 -11.52 -12.13 -4.38
CA ASP A 100 -12.06 -13.35 -4.99
C ASP A 100 -12.90 -14.20 -3.98
N HIS A 101 -12.85 -13.85 -2.68
CA HIS A 101 -13.59 -14.53 -1.61
C HIS A 101 -14.81 -13.76 -1.12
N LEU A 102 -15.06 -12.54 -1.65
CA LEU A 102 -16.09 -11.65 -1.14
C LEU A 102 -17.03 -11.18 -2.25
N LEU A 103 -18.33 -11.17 -1.95
CA LEU A 103 -19.31 -10.49 -2.79
C LEU A 103 -19.33 -9.00 -2.42
N ILE A 104 -18.83 -8.16 -3.32
CA ILE A 104 -18.84 -6.71 -3.12
C ILE A 104 -20.20 -6.13 -3.50
N LEU A 105 -20.92 -5.61 -2.52
CA LEU A 105 -22.31 -5.14 -2.69
C LEU A 105 -22.38 -3.72 -3.27
N ASN A 106 -21.43 -2.85 -2.92
CA ASN A 106 -21.40 -1.46 -3.35
C ASN A 106 -20.02 -0.83 -3.11
N HIS A 107 -19.84 0.41 -3.56
CA HIS A 107 -18.61 1.16 -3.45
C HIS A 107 -18.13 1.34 -1.99
N ARG A 108 -19.04 1.65 -1.05
CA ARG A 108 -18.67 1.80 0.37
C ARG A 108 -18.19 0.48 0.97
N HIS A 109 -18.81 -0.63 0.57
CA HIS A 109 -18.38 -1.97 0.97
C HIS A 109 -16.98 -2.26 0.44
N LEU A 110 -16.71 -1.99 -0.84
CA LEU A 110 -15.38 -2.16 -1.44
C LEU A 110 -14.30 -1.37 -0.67
N ILE A 111 -14.53 -0.09 -0.40
CA ILE A 111 -13.57 0.74 0.34
C ILE A 111 -13.29 0.17 1.73
N ARG A 112 -14.33 -0.26 2.45
CA ARG A 112 -14.17 -0.87 3.78
C ARG A 112 -13.32 -2.14 3.73
N VAL A 113 -13.64 -3.03 2.80
CA VAL A 113 -12.90 -4.29 2.58
C VAL A 113 -11.43 -4.02 2.23
N LEU A 114 -11.18 -3.09 1.31
CA LEU A 114 -9.82 -2.73 0.92
C LEU A 114 -9.03 -2.11 2.08
N LYS A 115 -9.64 -1.23 2.88
CA LYS A 115 -8.98 -0.64 4.06
C LYS A 115 -8.60 -1.69 5.09
N GLU A 116 -9.49 -2.63 5.39
CA GLU A 116 -9.23 -3.73 6.33
C GLU A 116 -8.12 -4.65 5.81
N TYR A 117 -8.15 -5.00 4.51
CA TYR A 117 -7.11 -5.81 3.89
C TYR A 117 -5.76 -5.09 3.87
N ILE A 118 -5.71 -3.79 3.53
CA ILE A 118 -4.49 -3.00 3.51
C ILE A 118 -3.86 -2.87 4.91
N ASP A 119 -4.68 -2.69 5.96
CA ASP A 119 -4.17 -2.73 7.34
C ASP A 119 -3.52 -4.08 7.64
N TYR A 120 -4.20 -5.18 7.34
CA TYR A 120 -3.63 -6.52 7.50
C TYR A 120 -2.34 -6.70 6.68
N TYR A 121 -2.34 -6.32 5.42
CA TYR A 121 -1.19 -6.42 4.52
C TYR A 121 0.03 -5.67 5.04
N ASN A 122 -0.17 -4.47 5.56
CA ASN A 122 0.91 -3.62 6.04
C ASN A 122 1.45 -4.02 7.42
N VAL A 123 0.60 -4.53 8.32
CA VAL A 123 0.99 -4.67 9.75
C VAL A 123 0.95 -6.10 10.28
N SER A 124 0.38 -7.04 9.53
CA SER A 124 0.18 -8.41 10.01
C SER A 124 0.67 -9.47 9.04
N ARG A 125 0.56 -9.22 7.73
CA ARG A 125 0.92 -10.18 6.69
C ARG A 125 2.44 -10.30 6.54
N PRO A 126 3.03 -11.50 6.73
CA PRO A 126 4.46 -11.71 6.48
C PRO A 126 4.78 -11.57 4.98
N HIS A 127 5.86 -10.91 4.65
CA HIS A 127 6.32 -10.70 3.29
C HIS A 127 7.62 -11.46 3.02
N GLN A 128 7.60 -12.43 2.12
CA GLN A 128 8.77 -13.24 1.77
C GLN A 128 9.99 -12.39 1.37
N GLY A 129 9.80 -11.31 0.65
CA GLY A 129 10.90 -10.44 0.25
C GLY A 129 11.24 -9.36 1.29
N LEU A 130 10.74 -9.47 2.51
CA LEU A 130 11.14 -8.75 3.72
C LEU A 130 11.54 -9.75 4.81
N ASP A 131 12.09 -10.90 4.44
CA ASP A 131 12.48 -11.97 5.37
C ASP A 131 11.38 -12.33 6.37
N GLN A 132 10.14 -12.44 5.86
CA GLN A 132 8.91 -12.68 6.63
C GLN A 132 8.51 -11.53 7.58
N GLN A 133 9.14 -10.36 7.45
CA GLN A 133 8.73 -9.17 8.19
C GLN A 133 7.50 -8.51 7.57
N VAL A 134 6.90 -7.60 8.31
CA VAL A 134 5.76 -6.79 7.86
C VAL A 134 6.24 -5.38 7.46
N PRO A 135 5.60 -4.71 6.50
CA PRO A 135 5.98 -3.35 6.07
C PRO A 135 5.94 -2.30 7.19
N ILE A 136 5.00 -2.45 8.13
CA ILE A 136 4.86 -1.56 9.29
C ILE A 136 4.95 -2.42 10.56
N PRO A 137 6.15 -2.54 11.16
CA PRO A 137 6.29 -3.31 12.39
C PRO A 137 5.45 -2.70 13.52
N ARG A 138 4.68 -3.54 14.20
CA ARG A 138 4.04 -3.19 15.46
C ARG A 138 4.75 -3.91 16.60
N PRO A 139 4.91 -3.27 17.77
CA PRO A 139 5.41 -3.97 18.95
C PRO A 139 4.53 -5.18 19.22
N ARG A 140 5.13 -6.37 19.22
CA ARG A 140 4.47 -7.62 19.57
C ARG A 140 5.24 -8.27 20.71
N SER A 141 4.54 -8.75 21.71
CA SER A 141 5.22 -9.47 22.79
C SER A 141 5.87 -10.75 22.24
N PRO A 142 7.13 -11.04 22.57
CA PRO A 142 7.75 -12.32 22.24
C PRO A 142 7.18 -13.48 23.09
N GLN A 143 6.52 -13.16 24.19
CA GLN A 143 5.96 -14.10 25.17
C GLN A 143 4.46 -13.82 25.36
N GLY A 144 3.74 -14.76 25.92
CA GLY A 144 2.32 -14.64 26.19
C GLY A 144 1.46 -15.63 25.39
N VAL A 145 0.16 -15.59 25.65
CA VAL A 145 -0.82 -16.47 25.01
C VAL A 145 -0.99 -16.10 23.55
N ILE A 146 -1.00 -17.10 22.67
CA ILE A 146 -1.31 -16.87 21.26
C ILE A 146 -2.79 -16.55 21.12
N ARG A 147 -3.06 -15.41 20.49
CA ARG A 147 -4.40 -14.95 20.10
C ARG A 147 -4.55 -14.99 18.59
N CYS A 148 -5.79 -15.09 18.14
CA CYS A 148 -6.18 -14.97 16.75
C CYS A 148 -7.18 -13.82 16.60
N ARG A 149 -6.91 -12.90 15.68
CA ARG A 149 -7.86 -11.87 15.27
C ARG A 149 -8.34 -12.20 13.86
N ASP A 150 -9.64 -12.33 13.70
CA ASP A 150 -10.26 -12.49 12.40
C ASP A 150 -10.18 -11.19 11.60
N VAL A 151 -9.85 -11.32 10.34
CA VAL A 151 -9.79 -10.23 9.36
C VAL A 151 -10.71 -10.60 8.21
N LEU A 152 -11.45 -9.64 7.68
CA LEU A 152 -12.43 -9.84 6.61
C LEU A 152 -13.48 -10.92 6.96
N GLY A 153 -13.97 -10.90 8.22
CA GLY A 153 -14.96 -11.85 8.67
C GLY A 153 -14.46 -13.29 8.78
N GLY A 154 -13.15 -13.50 8.98
CA GLY A 154 -12.54 -14.82 9.16
C GLY A 154 -11.95 -15.41 7.87
N ILE A 155 -11.93 -14.68 6.76
CA ILE A 155 -11.21 -15.09 5.53
C ILE A 155 -9.71 -15.12 5.78
N LEU A 156 -9.20 -14.16 6.57
CA LEU A 156 -7.81 -14.09 6.97
C LEU A 156 -7.72 -14.07 8.49
N HIS A 157 -6.58 -14.52 9.03
CA HIS A 157 -6.30 -14.60 10.45
C HIS A 157 -4.98 -13.93 10.78
N ASP A 158 -4.99 -13.04 11.79
CA ASP A 158 -3.78 -12.44 12.34
C ASP A 158 -3.49 -13.09 13.70
N TYR A 159 -2.41 -13.86 13.75
CA TYR A 159 -1.95 -14.50 14.99
C TYR A 159 -0.90 -13.63 15.67
N TYR A 160 -1.12 -13.34 16.94
CA TYR A 160 -0.21 -12.52 17.73
C TYR A 160 -0.13 -13.05 19.17
N ARG A 161 0.91 -12.65 19.91
CA ARG A 161 1.02 -12.92 21.33
C ARG A 161 0.49 -11.73 22.11
N ASP A 162 -0.39 -12.02 23.06
CA ASP A 162 -0.91 -11.00 23.95
C ASP A 162 0.17 -10.63 24.98
N ALA A 163 0.32 -9.35 25.27
CA ALA A 163 1.19 -8.92 26.35
C ALA A 163 0.55 -9.36 27.68
N ALA A 164 1.31 -10.03 28.51
CA ALA A 164 0.89 -10.40 29.87
C ALA A 164 0.76 -9.16 30.76
#